data_bb98c420953e03d43fef6acc20ec4533
#
_entry.id   bb98c420953e03d43fef6acc20ec4533
#
_cell.length_a   1.000
_cell.length_b   1.000
_cell.length_c   1.000
_cell.angle_alpha   90.00
_cell.angle_beta   90.00
_cell.angle_gamma   90.00
#
_symmetry.space_group_name_H-M   'P 1'
#
loop_
_entity.id
_entity.type
_entity.pdbx_description
1 polymer ?
#
loop_
_entity_poly.entity_id
_entity_poly.type
_entity_poly.pdbx_seq_one_letter_code
_entity_poly.pdbx_strand_id
1 'polypeptide(L)'
;HVGKMAMAINLSQAVNCLEGPGAPCGTCTQCTRIAAGLHADISILIPGQGEEGRSPKTVIGIDAIKELIHRVSLNPYEGSSSVVIIDGAESMSDDAANALLKTLEEPPPQVMFLLLTANEGAVLPTIRSRCQSMVLVPLSRDAMVQRLVSGHQTTPEQAEHLFRLSRGCLGWAMGALDDAQVLEQRQADLERMQETLDAGLETRFTYANEIATLFGSDRDAAKDLLALWLRWWRDLLLIKEGAEEFLHNADYSDSLRNQASGLSTAEIVQFINRLMQTLSNLDSNVNPRLAMEVMMLNLPIEAGQV
;
A
#
# COMPACT_ATOMS: atom_id res chain seq x y z
N HIS A 1 -0.99 1.21 -3.87
CA HIS A 1 -0.67 2.40 -4.70
C HIS A 1 -1.46 2.45 -6.03
N VAL A 2 -2.68 1.84 -6.06
CA VAL A 2 -3.59 1.90 -7.25
C VAL A 2 -4.30 3.25 -7.42
N GLY A 3 -3.98 4.28 -6.60
CA GLY A 3 -4.52 5.62 -6.74
C GLY A 3 -5.79 5.90 -5.91
N LYS A 4 -6.07 5.14 -4.84
CA LYS A 4 -7.25 5.37 -3.97
C LYS A 4 -7.32 6.81 -3.45
N MET A 5 -6.26 7.31 -2.82
CA MET A 5 -6.20 8.68 -2.32
C MET A 5 -6.30 9.71 -3.44
N ALA A 6 -5.62 9.51 -4.56
CA ALA A 6 -5.71 10.40 -5.73
C ALA A 6 -7.16 10.49 -6.25
N MET A 7 -7.88 9.37 -6.31
CA MET A 7 -9.30 9.35 -6.69
C MET A 7 -10.15 10.09 -5.66
N ALA A 8 -9.91 9.89 -4.36
CA ALA A 8 -10.66 10.58 -3.29
C ALA A 8 -10.45 12.10 -3.34
N ILE A 9 -9.22 12.56 -3.54
CA ILE A 9 -8.89 13.98 -3.73
C ILE A 9 -9.58 14.53 -4.99
N ASN A 10 -9.54 13.79 -6.09
CA ASN A 10 -10.15 14.21 -7.36
C ASN A 10 -11.69 14.32 -7.24
N LEU A 11 -12.34 13.37 -6.54
CA LEU A 11 -13.77 13.46 -6.23
C LEU A 11 -14.07 14.66 -5.32
N SER A 12 -13.24 14.92 -4.32
CA SER A 12 -13.38 16.09 -3.45
C SER A 12 -13.29 17.41 -4.21
N GLN A 13 -12.37 17.46 -5.19
CA GLN A 13 -12.27 18.59 -6.10
C GLN A 13 -13.50 18.70 -7.01
N ALA A 14 -13.99 17.58 -7.56
CA ALA A 14 -15.12 17.55 -8.48
C ALA A 14 -16.41 18.10 -7.86
N VAL A 15 -16.69 17.78 -6.59
CA VAL A 15 -17.88 18.24 -5.88
C VAL A 15 -17.77 19.69 -5.38
N ASN A 16 -16.55 20.24 -5.26
CA ASN A 16 -16.31 21.61 -4.79
C ASN A 16 -15.78 22.55 -5.89
N CYS A 17 -15.67 22.09 -7.14
CA CYS A 17 -15.10 22.88 -8.23
C CYS A 17 -16.01 24.09 -8.56
N LEU A 18 -15.40 25.27 -8.68
CA LEU A 18 -16.13 26.51 -9.03
C LEU A 18 -16.59 26.56 -10.49
N GLU A 19 -15.95 25.78 -11.37
CA GLU A 19 -16.33 25.69 -12.79
C GLU A 19 -17.56 24.76 -13.02
N GLY A 20 -18.12 24.23 -11.92
CA GLY A 20 -19.30 23.39 -11.95
C GLY A 20 -19.03 21.92 -11.61
N PRO A 21 -20.06 21.14 -11.30
CA PRO A 21 -19.94 19.73 -10.92
C PRO A 21 -19.50 18.86 -12.12
N GLY A 22 -18.67 17.88 -11.86
CA GLY A 22 -18.18 16.92 -12.85
C GLY A 22 -16.68 16.70 -12.79
N ALA A 23 -15.95 16.95 -13.88
CA ALA A 23 -14.50 16.88 -13.84
C ALA A 23 -13.90 18.14 -13.17
N PRO A 24 -12.97 18.00 -12.21
CA PRO A 24 -12.36 19.17 -11.57
C PRO A 24 -11.48 19.93 -12.56
N CYS A 25 -11.55 21.26 -12.55
CA CYS A 25 -10.70 22.08 -13.42
C CYS A 25 -9.22 22.08 -13.03
N GLY A 26 -8.88 21.74 -11.78
CA GLY A 26 -7.52 21.72 -11.25
C GLY A 26 -6.92 23.10 -10.95
N THR A 27 -7.51 24.20 -11.40
CA THR A 27 -6.93 25.55 -11.38
C THR A 27 -7.67 26.55 -10.49
N CYS A 28 -8.95 26.35 -10.20
CA CYS A 28 -9.69 27.24 -9.31
C CYS A 28 -9.21 27.14 -7.85
N THR A 29 -9.55 28.13 -7.05
CA THR A 29 -9.11 28.21 -5.64
C THR A 29 -9.50 26.97 -4.81
N GLN A 30 -10.67 26.41 -5.04
CA GLN A 30 -11.10 25.18 -4.36
C GLN A 30 -10.24 23.97 -4.78
N CYS A 31 -10.06 23.74 -6.08
CA CYS A 31 -9.25 22.64 -6.58
C CYS A 31 -7.80 22.71 -6.09
N THR A 32 -7.18 23.90 -6.13
CA THR A 32 -5.78 24.08 -5.70
C THR A 32 -5.63 23.88 -4.19
N ARG A 33 -6.56 24.41 -3.38
CA ARG A 33 -6.53 24.22 -1.92
C ARG A 33 -6.77 22.77 -1.49
N ILE A 34 -7.68 22.07 -2.16
CA ILE A 34 -7.92 20.64 -1.92
C ILE A 34 -6.67 19.82 -2.27
N ALA A 35 -6.04 20.08 -3.42
CA ALA A 35 -4.80 19.40 -3.81
C ALA A 35 -3.66 19.65 -2.82
N ALA A 36 -3.59 20.84 -2.23
CA ALA A 36 -2.59 21.22 -1.23
C ALA A 36 -2.92 20.72 0.20
N GLY A 37 -4.08 20.07 0.43
CA GLY A 37 -4.52 19.65 1.76
C GLY A 37 -4.90 20.81 2.70
N LEU A 38 -5.21 22.00 2.15
CA LEU A 38 -5.48 23.23 2.90
C LEU A 38 -6.96 23.66 2.88
N HIS A 39 -7.85 22.79 2.46
CA HIS A 39 -9.28 23.09 2.36
C HIS A 39 -10.01 22.75 3.65
N ALA A 40 -10.75 23.72 4.24
CA ALA A 40 -11.39 23.58 5.53
C ALA A 40 -12.46 22.46 5.59
N ASP A 41 -13.17 22.25 4.47
CA ASP A 41 -14.26 21.26 4.40
C ASP A 41 -13.79 19.86 3.93
N ILE A 42 -12.48 19.65 3.78
CA ILE A 42 -11.93 18.33 3.46
C ILE A 42 -11.20 17.81 4.68
N SER A 43 -11.68 16.71 5.24
CA SER A 43 -11.09 16.05 6.40
C SER A 43 -10.49 14.72 5.97
N ILE A 44 -9.19 14.52 6.21
CA ILE A 44 -8.50 13.26 5.94
C ILE A 44 -8.10 12.65 7.27
N LEU A 45 -8.53 11.43 7.51
CA LEU A 45 -8.19 10.65 8.69
C LEU A 45 -7.35 9.45 8.26
N ILE A 46 -6.14 9.34 8.81
CA ILE A 46 -5.16 8.29 8.53
C ILE A 46 -4.80 7.60 9.85
N PRO A 47 -4.61 6.27 9.89
CA PRO A 47 -4.10 5.58 11.06
C PRO A 47 -2.76 6.20 11.50
N GLY A 48 -2.57 6.36 12.80
CA GLY A 48 -1.32 6.90 13.32
C GLY A 48 -1.25 8.42 13.46
N GLN A 49 -2.15 9.17 12.89
CA GLN A 49 -2.29 10.60 13.19
C GLN A 49 -3.08 10.77 14.49
N GLY A 50 -2.39 10.89 15.60
CA GLY A 50 -2.94 11.19 16.91
C GLY A 50 -2.12 12.29 17.59
N GLU A 51 -2.70 12.96 18.61
CA GLU A 51 -2.13 14.08 19.36
C GLU A 51 -0.62 13.97 19.59
N GLU A 52 0.09 15.07 19.40
CA GLU A 52 1.53 15.21 19.68
C GLU A 52 1.85 14.64 21.08
N GLY A 53 2.75 13.65 21.13
CA GLY A 53 3.27 13.06 22.36
C GLY A 53 2.78 11.65 22.73
N ARG A 54 1.92 11.01 21.93
CA ARG A 54 1.59 9.58 22.06
C ARG A 54 2.18 8.76 20.93
N SER A 55 2.62 7.53 21.25
CA SER A 55 3.08 6.55 20.25
C SER A 55 2.07 6.45 19.10
N PRO A 56 2.49 6.37 17.83
CA PRO A 56 1.60 6.32 16.69
C PRO A 56 0.62 5.15 16.85
N LYS A 57 -0.64 5.44 17.07
CA LYS A 57 -1.69 4.42 17.14
C LYS A 57 -1.97 3.96 15.73
N THR A 58 -1.68 2.71 15.43
CA THR A 58 -2.01 2.06 14.15
C THR A 58 -3.51 1.84 13.95
N VAL A 59 -4.32 2.25 14.89
CA VAL A 59 -5.78 2.05 14.94
C VAL A 59 -6.47 3.41 14.98
N ILE A 60 -7.46 3.61 14.15
CA ILE A 60 -8.35 4.76 14.19
C ILE A 60 -9.31 4.56 15.37
N GLY A 61 -9.15 5.37 16.42
CA GLY A 61 -9.94 5.28 17.65
C GLY A 61 -11.27 6.01 17.56
N ILE A 62 -12.16 5.71 18.52
CA ILE A 62 -13.51 6.30 18.61
C ILE A 62 -13.49 7.83 18.73
N ASP A 63 -12.51 8.40 19.44
CA ASP A 63 -12.45 9.85 19.69
C ASP A 63 -12.21 10.61 18.39
N ALA A 64 -11.33 10.11 17.52
CA ALA A 64 -11.09 10.69 16.19
C ALA A 64 -12.34 10.66 15.31
N ILE A 65 -13.12 9.57 15.36
CA ILE A 65 -14.39 9.47 14.63
C ILE A 65 -15.45 10.41 15.22
N LYS A 66 -15.55 10.53 16.55
CA LYS A 66 -16.49 11.48 17.19
C LYS A 66 -16.18 12.93 16.83
N GLU A 67 -14.91 13.31 16.85
CA GLU A 67 -14.48 14.66 16.46
C GLU A 67 -14.83 14.93 14.98
N LEU A 68 -14.57 13.95 14.12
CA LEU A 68 -14.89 14.03 12.71
C LEU A 68 -16.43 14.18 12.49
N ILE A 69 -17.25 13.37 13.16
CA ILE A 69 -18.73 13.46 13.09
C ILE A 69 -19.19 14.84 13.58
N HIS A 70 -18.61 15.36 14.66
CA HIS A 70 -18.94 16.70 15.15
C HIS A 70 -18.61 17.77 14.12
N ARG A 71 -17.45 17.70 13.49
CA ARG A 71 -17.00 18.64 12.45
C ARG A 71 -17.94 18.67 11.26
N VAL A 72 -18.34 17.51 10.74
CA VAL A 72 -19.23 17.42 9.58
C VAL A 72 -20.71 17.66 9.90
N SER A 73 -21.09 17.75 11.17
CA SER A 73 -22.44 18.18 11.55
C SER A 73 -22.66 19.69 11.34
N LEU A 74 -21.59 20.45 11.15
CA LEU A 74 -21.63 21.86 10.79
C LEU A 74 -21.77 22.00 9.27
N ASN A 75 -22.37 23.13 8.84
CA ASN A 75 -22.43 23.44 7.40
C ASN A 75 -21.02 23.63 6.83
N PRO A 76 -20.79 23.31 5.55
CA PRO A 76 -19.52 23.61 4.88
C PRO A 76 -19.15 25.08 5.05
N TYR A 77 -17.88 25.36 5.27
CA TYR A 77 -17.37 26.71 5.54
C TYR A 77 -17.08 27.50 4.24
N GLU A 78 -16.45 26.85 3.28
CA GLU A 78 -16.01 27.50 2.03
C GLU A 78 -16.38 26.72 0.76
N GLY A 79 -16.65 25.42 0.88
CA GLY A 79 -17.03 24.54 -0.23
C GLY A 79 -18.55 24.40 -0.37
N SER A 80 -18.98 23.74 -1.45
CA SER A 80 -20.37 23.31 -1.63
C SER A 80 -20.68 22.04 -0.85
N SER A 81 -19.66 21.26 -0.48
CA SER A 81 -19.79 19.97 0.20
C SER A 81 -18.58 19.71 1.13
N SER A 82 -18.85 19.17 2.30
CA SER A 82 -17.83 18.60 3.17
C SER A 82 -17.48 17.18 2.73
N VAL A 83 -16.20 16.87 2.59
CA VAL A 83 -15.75 15.52 2.24
C VAL A 83 -14.86 14.95 3.33
N VAL A 84 -15.21 13.76 3.77
CA VAL A 84 -14.46 12.98 4.76
C VAL A 84 -13.77 11.82 4.06
N ILE A 85 -12.47 11.78 4.14
CA ILE A 85 -11.66 10.68 3.61
C ILE A 85 -11.10 9.91 4.81
N ILE A 86 -11.44 8.64 4.95
CA ILE A 86 -10.86 7.72 5.93
C ILE A 86 -9.96 6.75 5.17
N ASP A 87 -8.63 6.95 5.24
CA ASP A 87 -7.67 6.05 4.63
C ASP A 87 -7.28 4.94 5.63
N GLY A 88 -7.31 3.70 5.21
CA GLY A 88 -7.16 2.55 6.09
C GLY A 88 -8.43 2.28 6.92
N ALA A 89 -9.61 2.28 6.29
CA ALA A 89 -10.89 2.04 6.97
C ALA A 89 -10.94 0.70 7.72
N GLU A 90 -10.15 -0.30 7.30
CA GLU A 90 -9.93 -1.56 7.99
C GLU A 90 -9.21 -1.42 9.34
N SER A 91 -8.56 -0.29 9.59
CA SER A 91 -7.84 -0.01 10.84
C SER A 91 -8.71 0.69 11.90
N MET A 92 -10.00 0.91 11.65
CA MET A 92 -10.91 1.42 12.66
C MET A 92 -11.11 0.38 13.79
N SER A 93 -11.09 0.84 15.05
CA SER A 93 -11.56 0.00 16.14
C SER A 93 -13.06 -0.30 16.00
N ASP A 94 -13.55 -1.40 16.60
CA ASP A 94 -14.97 -1.75 16.56
C ASP A 94 -15.86 -0.62 17.09
N ASP A 95 -15.40 0.05 18.17
CA ASP A 95 -16.12 1.18 18.74
C ASP A 95 -16.15 2.39 17.79
N ALA A 96 -15.05 2.67 17.08
CA ALA A 96 -14.97 3.73 16.08
C ALA A 96 -15.89 3.45 14.89
N ALA A 97 -15.85 2.24 14.37
CA ALA A 97 -16.71 1.81 13.28
C ALA A 97 -18.19 1.87 13.66
N ASN A 98 -18.56 1.40 14.88
CA ASN A 98 -19.92 1.47 15.37
C ASN A 98 -20.41 2.91 15.57
N ALA A 99 -19.53 3.81 16.04
CA ALA A 99 -19.88 5.24 16.18
C ALA A 99 -20.21 5.90 14.84
N LEU A 100 -19.62 5.43 13.73
CA LEU A 100 -19.82 5.97 12.38
C LEU A 100 -21.15 5.49 11.74
N LEU A 101 -21.70 4.34 12.17
CA LEU A 101 -22.84 3.68 11.50
C LEU A 101 -24.05 4.60 11.35
N LYS A 102 -24.45 5.32 12.42
CA LYS A 102 -25.60 6.22 12.37
C LYS A 102 -25.42 7.32 11.32
N THR A 103 -24.21 7.86 11.22
CA THR A 103 -23.90 8.94 10.27
C THR A 103 -23.85 8.43 8.83
N LEU A 104 -23.46 7.16 8.62
CA LEU A 104 -23.49 6.53 7.30
C LEU A 104 -24.93 6.17 6.86
N GLU A 105 -25.84 5.86 7.81
CA GLU A 105 -27.25 5.64 7.50
C GLU A 105 -27.98 6.91 7.08
N GLU A 106 -27.74 8.00 7.81
CA GLU A 106 -28.38 9.30 7.60
C GLU A 106 -27.30 10.40 7.54
N PRO A 107 -26.52 10.45 6.43
CA PRO A 107 -25.48 11.47 6.33
C PRO A 107 -26.08 12.87 6.29
N PRO A 108 -25.44 13.86 6.95
CA PRO A 108 -25.88 15.24 6.84
C PRO A 108 -25.92 15.68 5.36
N PRO A 109 -26.83 16.57 4.98
CA PRO A 109 -26.87 17.11 3.63
C PRO A 109 -25.50 17.75 3.29
N GLN A 110 -25.03 17.59 2.07
CA GLN A 110 -23.76 18.11 1.59
C GLN A 110 -22.50 17.45 2.24
N VAL A 111 -22.62 16.27 2.84
CA VAL A 111 -21.50 15.52 3.37
C VAL A 111 -21.27 14.25 2.53
N MET A 112 -20.03 14.02 2.10
CA MET A 112 -19.60 12.81 1.40
C MET A 112 -18.57 12.07 2.24
N PHE A 113 -18.78 10.77 2.46
CA PHE A 113 -17.78 9.88 3.10
C PHE A 113 -17.09 9.01 2.05
N LEU A 114 -15.76 9.01 2.06
CA LEU A 114 -14.91 8.19 1.22
C LEU A 114 -14.05 7.30 2.12
N LEU A 115 -14.38 6.02 2.20
CA LEU A 115 -13.66 5.04 2.99
C LEU A 115 -12.71 4.27 2.06
N LEU A 116 -11.42 4.45 2.26
CA LEU A 116 -10.38 3.81 1.46
C LEU A 116 -9.86 2.59 2.23
N THR A 117 -9.79 1.45 1.56
CA THR A 117 -9.25 0.21 2.15
C THR A 117 -8.39 -0.54 1.15
N ALA A 118 -7.39 -1.26 1.64
CA ALA A 118 -6.63 -2.24 0.86
C ALA A 118 -7.28 -3.62 0.93
N ASN A 119 -8.10 -3.88 1.95
CA ASN A 119 -8.75 -5.16 2.18
C ASN A 119 -10.23 -4.96 2.58
N GLU A 120 -11.11 -5.04 1.59
CA GLU A 120 -12.55 -4.91 1.82
C GLU A 120 -13.09 -5.93 2.84
N GLY A 121 -12.50 -7.15 2.87
CA GLY A 121 -12.91 -8.21 3.79
C GLY A 121 -12.62 -7.90 5.26
N ALA A 122 -11.67 -7.01 5.55
CA ALA A 122 -11.34 -6.57 6.90
C ALA A 122 -12.20 -5.39 7.40
N VAL A 123 -12.96 -4.75 6.53
CA VAL A 123 -13.93 -3.71 6.92
C VAL A 123 -15.20 -4.38 7.44
N LEU A 124 -15.72 -3.90 8.59
CA LEU A 124 -16.91 -4.46 9.20
C LEU A 124 -18.09 -4.57 8.21
N PRO A 125 -18.79 -5.70 8.15
CA PRO A 125 -19.93 -5.90 7.25
C PRO A 125 -21.02 -4.84 7.40
N THR A 126 -21.20 -4.31 8.63
CA THR A 126 -22.16 -3.24 8.95
C THR A 126 -21.80 -1.91 8.29
N ILE A 127 -20.52 -1.58 8.13
CA ILE A 127 -20.05 -0.42 7.36
C ILE A 127 -20.25 -0.68 5.86
N ARG A 128 -19.79 -1.84 5.37
CA ARG A 128 -19.87 -2.19 3.94
C ARG A 128 -21.29 -2.15 3.39
N SER A 129 -22.27 -2.61 4.17
CA SER A 129 -23.67 -2.63 3.74
C SER A 129 -24.29 -1.22 3.57
N ARG A 130 -23.62 -0.16 4.07
CA ARG A 130 -24.05 1.25 3.99
C ARG A 130 -23.21 2.07 3.03
N CYS A 131 -22.26 1.45 2.36
CA CYS A 131 -21.38 2.10 1.40
C CYS A 131 -21.56 1.51 0.01
N GLN A 132 -21.39 2.33 -1.01
CA GLN A 132 -21.24 1.86 -2.37
C GLN A 132 -19.77 1.48 -2.58
N SER A 133 -19.50 0.22 -2.90
CA SER A 133 -18.15 -0.25 -3.18
C SER A 133 -17.71 0.14 -4.59
N MET A 134 -16.47 0.64 -4.69
CA MET A 134 -15.77 0.90 -5.95
C MET A 134 -14.39 0.23 -5.89
N VAL A 135 -14.15 -0.70 -6.78
CA VAL A 135 -12.89 -1.43 -6.85
C VAL A 135 -11.94 -0.74 -7.84
N LEU A 136 -10.79 -0.30 -7.35
CA LEU A 136 -9.70 0.20 -8.19
C LEU A 136 -8.75 -0.94 -8.49
N VAL A 137 -8.51 -1.19 -9.77
CA VAL A 137 -7.57 -2.21 -10.24
C VAL A 137 -6.31 -1.57 -10.82
N PRO A 138 -5.16 -2.25 -10.79
CA PRO A 138 -3.97 -1.80 -11.49
C PRO A 138 -4.24 -1.59 -12.98
N LEU A 139 -3.53 -0.67 -13.60
CA LEU A 139 -3.62 -0.44 -15.03
C LEU A 139 -3.11 -1.66 -15.81
N SER A 140 -3.73 -1.92 -16.97
CA SER A 140 -3.16 -2.87 -17.92
C SER A 140 -1.81 -2.36 -18.45
N ARG A 141 -1.00 -3.30 -18.95
CA ARG A 141 0.32 -2.99 -19.54
C ARG A 141 0.22 -1.86 -20.58
N ASP A 142 -0.66 -2.02 -21.57
CA ASP A 142 -0.77 -1.08 -22.67
C ASP A 142 -1.24 0.30 -22.21
N ALA A 143 -2.23 0.36 -21.31
CA ALA A 143 -2.73 1.61 -20.75
C ALA A 143 -1.64 2.34 -19.94
N MET A 144 -0.85 1.62 -19.16
CA MET A 144 0.19 2.23 -18.34
C MET A 144 1.37 2.70 -19.18
N VAL A 145 1.87 1.87 -20.11
CA VAL A 145 2.95 2.25 -21.03
C VAL A 145 2.56 3.47 -21.85
N GLN A 146 1.35 3.47 -22.45
CA GLN A 146 0.84 4.63 -23.17
C GLN A 146 0.83 5.89 -22.30
N ARG A 147 0.37 5.78 -21.04
CA ARG A 147 0.27 6.92 -20.13
C ARG A 147 1.65 7.47 -19.74
N LEU A 148 2.63 6.61 -19.47
CA LEU A 148 3.98 7.01 -19.11
C LEU A 148 4.71 7.66 -20.29
N VAL A 149 4.63 7.07 -21.48
CA VAL A 149 5.28 7.61 -22.69
C VAL A 149 4.67 8.95 -23.10
N SER A 150 3.32 9.07 -23.10
CA SER A 150 2.67 10.30 -23.54
C SER A 150 2.67 11.43 -22.49
N GLY A 151 2.65 11.07 -21.20
CA GLY A 151 2.51 12.05 -20.12
C GLY A 151 3.81 12.44 -19.41
N HIS A 152 4.82 11.56 -19.43
CA HIS A 152 6.06 11.73 -18.63
C HIS A 152 7.34 11.61 -19.46
N GLN A 153 7.27 11.64 -20.79
CA GLN A 153 8.43 11.62 -21.71
C GLN A 153 9.37 10.42 -21.49
N THR A 154 8.86 9.30 -21.00
CA THR A 154 9.64 8.06 -20.84
C THR A 154 9.82 7.34 -22.17
N THR A 155 10.90 6.58 -22.33
CA THR A 155 11.01 5.66 -23.46
C THR A 155 10.07 4.45 -23.27
N PRO A 156 9.64 3.78 -24.35
CA PRO A 156 8.83 2.58 -24.24
C PRO A 156 9.47 1.49 -23.35
N GLU A 157 10.80 1.33 -23.42
CA GLU A 157 11.56 0.37 -22.63
C GLU A 157 11.50 0.72 -21.13
N GLN A 158 11.69 2.01 -20.79
CA GLN A 158 11.58 2.49 -19.41
C GLN A 158 10.15 2.32 -18.88
N ALA A 159 9.14 2.64 -19.69
CA ALA A 159 7.75 2.48 -19.32
C ALA A 159 7.37 1.02 -19.06
N GLU A 160 7.89 0.10 -19.90
CA GLU A 160 7.72 -1.35 -19.72
C GLU A 160 8.39 -1.85 -18.44
N HIS A 161 9.61 -1.40 -18.18
CA HIS A 161 10.33 -1.71 -16.94
C HIS A 161 9.56 -1.24 -15.71
N LEU A 162 9.10 0.01 -15.69
CA LEU A 162 8.29 0.57 -14.61
C LEU A 162 6.95 -0.17 -14.43
N PHE A 163 6.31 -0.58 -15.53
CA PHE A 163 5.10 -1.40 -15.45
C PHE A 163 5.33 -2.71 -14.69
N ARG A 164 6.41 -3.43 -15.03
CA ARG A 164 6.77 -4.70 -14.36
C ARG A 164 7.02 -4.48 -12.87
N LEU A 165 7.81 -3.48 -12.51
CA LEU A 165 8.15 -3.18 -11.12
C LEU A 165 6.92 -2.74 -10.30
N SER A 166 6.07 -1.87 -10.88
CA SER A 166 4.89 -1.31 -10.23
C SER A 166 3.67 -2.22 -10.28
N ARG A 167 3.66 -3.24 -11.15
CA ARG A 167 2.50 -4.12 -11.41
C ARG A 167 1.24 -3.34 -11.82
N GLY A 168 1.41 -2.32 -12.66
CA GLY A 168 0.32 -1.46 -13.09
C GLY A 168 -0.13 -0.42 -12.07
N CYS A 169 0.60 -0.26 -10.94
CA CYS A 169 0.36 0.80 -9.97
C CYS A 169 0.99 2.11 -10.45
N LEU A 170 0.24 2.91 -11.20
CA LEU A 170 0.74 4.15 -11.81
C LEU A 170 1.37 5.11 -10.79
N GLY A 171 0.77 5.27 -9.60
CA GLY A 171 1.31 6.16 -8.57
C GLY A 171 2.71 5.77 -8.09
N TRP A 172 3.01 4.47 -7.98
CA TRP A 172 4.36 4.00 -7.67
C TRP A 172 5.34 4.30 -8.82
N ALA A 173 4.93 4.04 -10.05
CA ALA A 173 5.78 4.29 -11.22
C ALA A 173 6.10 5.77 -11.40
N MET A 174 5.14 6.65 -11.16
CA MET A 174 5.36 8.10 -11.17
C MET A 174 6.31 8.53 -10.05
N GLY A 175 6.11 8.03 -8.83
CA GLY A 175 7.05 8.29 -7.73
C GLY A 175 8.49 7.87 -8.05
N ALA A 176 8.66 6.71 -8.71
CA ALA A 176 9.97 6.22 -9.14
C ALA A 176 10.60 7.02 -10.30
N LEU A 177 9.79 7.76 -11.07
CA LEU A 177 10.29 8.72 -12.08
C LEU A 177 10.70 10.04 -11.46
N ASP A 178 9.94 10.52 -10.47
CA ASP A 178 10.18 11.80 -9.82
C ASP A 178 11.33 11.71 -8.80
N ASP A 179 11.55 10.53 -8.21
CA ASP A 179 12.58 10.30 -7.19
C ASP A 179 13.37 9.02 -7.48
N ALA A 180 14.61 9.17 -7.92
CA ALA A 180 15.52 8.05 -8.19
C ALA A 180 15.82 7.20 -6.94
N GLN A 181 15.70 7.77 -5.73
CA GLN A 181 15.93 7.05 -4.47
C GLN A 181 14.98 5.85 -4.29
N VAL A 182 13.78 5.91 -4.89
CA VAL A 182 12.82 4.78 -4.86
C VAL A 182 13.38 3.52 -5.52
N LEU A 183 14.07 3.69 -6.66
CA LEU A 183 14.70 2.58 -7.37
C LEU A 183 16.01 2.13 -6.69
N GLU A 184 16.80 3.08 -6.19
CA GLU A 184 18.04 2.81 -5.44
C GLU A 184 17.74 2.04 -4.16
N GLN A 185 16.74 2.45 -3.38
CA GLN A 185 16.33 1.74 -2.18
C GLN A 185 15.84 0.33 -2.49
N ARG A 186 15.02 0.16 -3.52
CA ARG A 186 14.59 -1.17 -3.97
C ARG A 186 15.76 -2.07 -4.35
N GLN A 187 16.77 -1.51 -5.04
CA GLN A 187 17.98 -2.26 -5.39
C GLN A 187 18.76 -2.67 -4.14
N ALA A 188 18.99 -1.75 -3.21
CA ALA A 188 19.66 -2.02 -1.94
C ALA A 188 18.93 -3.11 -1.12
N ASP A 189 17.59 -3.06 -1.09
CA ASP A 189 16.75 -4.07 -0.42
C ASP A 189 16.90 -5.45 -1.05
N LEU A 190 16.98 -5.53 -2.39
CA LEU A 190 17.22 -6.79 -3.11
C LEU A 190 18.63 -7.34 -2.87
N GLU A 191 19.65 -6.49 -2.92
CA GLU A 191 21.03 -6.87 -2.63
C GLU A 191 21.13 -7.41 -1.18
N ARG A 192 20.56 -6.70 -0.21
CA ARG A 192 20.53 -7.13 1.18
C ARG A 192 19.78 -8.45 1.39
N MET A 193 18.69 -8.65 0.65
CA MET A 193 17.96 -9.92 0.63
C MET A 193 18.86 -11.05 0.11
N GLN A 194 19.53 -10.86 -1.04
CA GLN A 194 20.40 -11.87 -1.64
C GLN A 194 21.58 -12.23 -0.71
N GLU A 195 22.23 -11.24 -0.09
CA GLU A 195 23.25 -11.49 0.92
C GLU A 195 22.73 -12.37 2.06
N THR A 196 21.48 -12.16 2.47
CA THR A 196 20.86 -12.92 3.57
C THR A 196 20.54 -14.36 3.16
N LEU A 197 20.22 -14.62 1.88
CA LEU A 197 19.95 -15.97 1.37
C LEU A 197 21.16 -16.88 1.54
N ASP A 198 22.37 -16.38 1.25
CA ASP A 198 23.61 -17.12 1.30
C ASP A 198 24.27 -17.11 2.69
N ALA A 199 23.71 -16.35 3.65
CA ALA A 199 24.31 -16.14 4.95
C ALA A 199 23.97 -17.23 5.97
N GLY A 200 24.83 -17.35 7.00
CA GLY A 200 24.56 -18.17 8.18
C GLY A 200 23.47 -17.59 9.09
N LEU A 201 23.06 -18.38 10.10
CA LEU A 201 21.95 -18.03 11.00
C LEU A 201 22.15 -16.70 11.73
N GLU A 202 23.37 -16.34 12.10
CA GLU A 202 23.67 -15.08 12.80
C GLU A 202 23.27 -13.86 11.95
N THR A 203 23.67 -13.83 10.67
CA THR A 203 23.32 -12.75 9.73
C THR A 203 21.82 -12.74 9.46
N ARG A 204 21.19 -13.90 9.29
CA ARG A 204 19.74 -14.04 9.09
C ARG A 204 18.95 -13.48 10.28
N PHE A 205 19.37 -13.74 11.51
CA PHE A 205 18.72 -13.19 12.71
C PHE A 205 18.99 -11.70 12.90
N THR A 206 20.17 -11.22 12.51
CA THR A 206 20.46 -9.79 12.48
C THR A 206 19.48 -9.08 11.54
N TYR A 207 19.32 -9.59 10.33
CA TYR A 207 18.36 -9.03 9.37
C TYR A 207 16.90 -9.16 9.82
N ALA A 208 16.52 -10.27 10.45
CA ALA A 208 15.20 -10.41 11.08
C ALA A 208 14.93 -9.32 12.11
N ASN A 209 15.92 -8.97 12.92
CA ASN A 209 15.81 -7.89 13.91
C ASN A 209 15.75 -6.50 13.25
N GLU A 210 16.46 -6.28 12.14
CA GLU A 210 16.38 -5.04 11.34
C GLU A 210 14.96 -4.83 10.84
N ILE A 211 14.34 -5.86 10.20
CA ILE A 211 12.96 -5.80 9.72
C ILE A 211 11.96 -5.60 10.87
N ALA A 212 12.17 -6.26 12.01
CA ALA A 212 11.29 -6.10 13.16
C ALA A 212 11.38 -4.69 13.76
N THR A 213 12.57 -4.08 13.75
CA THR A 213 12.78 -2.69 14.17
C THR A 213 12.12 -1.72 13.22
N LEU A 214 12.28 -1.94 11.90
CA LEU A 214 11.59 -1.17 10.86
C LEU A 214 10.06 -1.26 11.04
N PHE A 215 9.52 -2.45 11.32
CA PHE A 215 8.10 -2.64 11.58
C PHE A 215 7.61 -1.86 12.80
N GLY A 216 8.46 -1.65 13.79
CA GLY A 216 8.17 -0.82 14.96
C GLY A 216 8.08 0.67 14.66
N SER A 217 8.85 1.17 13.71
CA SER A 217 8.91 2.59 13.31
C SER A 217 8.06 2.91 12.10
N ASP A 218 8.05 2.03 11.08
CA ASP A 218 7.30 2.16 9.84
C ASP A 218 6.79 0.78 9.38
N ARG A 219 5.52 0.51 9.69
CA ARG A 219 4.88 -0.77 9.37
C ARG A 219 4.70 -1.00 7.87
N ASP A 220 4.43 0.06 7.14
CA ASP A 220 4.17 -0.04 5.71
C ASP A 220 5.48 -0.32 4.96
N ALA A 221 6.57 0.35 5.32
CA ALA A 221 7.89 0.07 4.76
C ALA A 221 8.34 -1.38 5.05
N ALA A 222 8.12 -1.89 6.25
CA ALA A 222 8.44 -3.29 6.57
C ALA A 222 7.59 -4.29 5.79
N LYS A 223 6.31 -4.01 5.60
CA LYS A 223 5.41 -4.84 4.76
C LYS A 223 5.80 -4.79 3.29
N ASP A 224 6.20 -3.63 2.78
CA ASP A 224 6.67 -3.47 1.40
C ASP A 224 7.95 -4.26 1.16
N LEU A 225 8.86 -4.30 2.15
CA LEU A 225 10.06 -5.13 2.11
C LEU A 225 9.72 -6.62 2.07
N LEU A 226 8.79 -7.10 2.92
CA LEU A 226 8.33 -8.49 2.87
C LEU A 226 7.58 -8.81 1.56
N ALA A 227 6.85 -7.85 1.01
CA ALA A 227 6.23 -8.01 -0.29
C ALA A 227 7.27 -8.08 -1.43
N LEU A 228 8.44 -7.44 -1.27
CA LEU A 228 9.58 -7.60 -2.19
C LEU A 228 10.12 -9.03 -2.13
N TRP A 229 10.32 -9.59 -0.93
CA TRP A 229 10.67 -10.99 -0.74
C TRP A 229 9.66 -11.94 -1.41
N LEU A 230 8.36 -11.71 -1.19
CA LEU A 230 7.31 -12.53 -1.80
C LEU A 230 7.34 -12.49 -3.33
N ARG A 231 7.63 -11.32 -3.92
CA ARG A 231 7.80 -11.16 -5.38
C ARG A 231 9.00 -11.94 -5.91
N TRP A 232 10.11 -11.90 -5.20
CA TRP A 232 11.31 -12.65 -5.57
C TRP A 232 11.03 -14.15 -5.59
N TRP A 233 10.46 -14.68 -4.52
CA TRP A 233 10.12 -16.10 -4.40
C TRP A 233 9.04 -16.55 -5.40
N ARG A 234 8.08 -15.68 -5.73
CA ARG A 234 7.16 -15.92 -6.84
C ARG A 234 7.88 -16.02 -8.17
N ASP A 235 8.85 -15.17 -8.44
CA ASP A 235 9.62 -15.19 -9.68
C ASP A 235 10.44 -16.47 -9.79
N LEU A 236 11.01 -16.99 -8.69
CA LEU A 236 11.65 -18.33 -8.67
C LEU A 236 10.65 -19.44 -9.06
N LEU A 237 9.43 -19.39 -8.58
CA LEU A 237 8.38 -20.34 -8.95
C LEU A 237 8.04 -20.23 -10.44
N LEU A 238 7.93 -19.02 -10.98
CA LEU A 238 7.66 -18.83 -12.41
C LEU A 238 8.77 -19.40 -13.29
N ILE A 239 10.03 -19.27 -12.90
CA ILE A 239 11.15 -19.89 -13.62
C ILE A 239 11.02 -21.40 -13.59
N LYS A 240 10.71 -22.02 -12.46
CA LYS A 240 10.48 -23.48 -12.36
C LYS A 240 9.37 -23.98 -13.27
N GLU A 241 8.35 -23.17 -13.48
CA GLU A 241 7.18 -23.50 -14.30
C GLU A 241 7.34 -23.04 -15.79
N GLY A 242 8.50 -22.46 -16.16
CA GLY A 242 8.76 -22.03 -17.54
C GLY A 242 7.96 -20.80 -17.98
N ALA A 243 7.54 -19.95 -17.05
CA ALA A 243 6.70 -18.76 -17.27
C ALA A 243 7.49 -17.45 -17.08
N GLU A 244 8.70 -17.39 -17.65
CA GLU A 244 9.64 -16.27 -17.45
C GLU A 244 9.13 -14.93 -18.01
N GLU A 245 8.20 -14.93 -18.97
CA GLU A 245 7.61 -13.69 -19.49
C GLU A 245 6.83 -12.89 -18.45
N PHE A 246 6.45 -13.53 -17.33
CA PHE A 246 5.70 -12.89 -16.24
C PHE A 246 6.58 -12.45 -15.06
N LEU A 247 7.92 -12.48 -15.18
CA LEU A 247 8.82 -12.05 -14.12
C LEU A 247 8.65 -10.57 -13.81
N HIS A 248 8.58 -10.25 -12.51
CA HIS A 248 8.61 -8.87 -12.04
C HIS A 248 10.04 -8.33 -11.97
N ASN A 249 11.00 -9.19 -11.55
CA ASN A 249 12.41 -8.84 -11.40
C ASN A 249 13.21 -9.35 -12.63
N ALA A 250 12.77 -8.95 -13.83
CA ALA A 250 13.39 -9.42 -15.08
C ALA A 250 14.88 -9.02 -15.19
N ASP A 251 15.29 -7.92 -14.54
CA ASP A 251 16.69 -7.46 -14.49
C ASP A 251 17.60 -8.42 -13.73
N TYR A 252 17.04 -9.26 -12.89
CA TYR A 252 17.72 -10.28 -12.09
C TYR A 252 17.49 -11.70 -12.61
N SER A 253 17.10 -11.85 -13.87
CA SER A 253 16.73 -13.17 -14.45
C SER A 253 17.82 -14.23 -14.30
N ASP A 254 19.09 -13.86 -14.47
CA ASP A 254 20.21 -14.81 -14.33
C ASP A 254 20.43 -15.25 -12.89
N SER A 255 20.35 -14.32 -11.92
CA SER A 255 20.42 -14.62 -10.49
C SER A 255 19.27 -15.52 -10.06
N LEU A 256 18.05 -15.21 -10.53
CA LEU A 256 16.85 -16.00 -10.28
C LEU A 256 16.95 -17.42 -10.87
N ARG A 257 17.48 -17.58 -12.10
CA ARG A 257 17.70 -18.92 -12.70
C ARG A 257 18.71 -19.74 -11.90
N ASN A 258 19.80 -19.12 -11.50
CA ASN A 258 20.82 -19.80 -10.69
C ASN A 258 20.21 -20.30 -9.38
N GLN A 259 19.54 -19.44 -8.64
CA GLN A 259 18.90 -19.79 -7.37
C GLN A 259 17.78 -20.85 -7.57
N ALA A 260 16.94 -20.68 -8.60
CA ALA A 260 15.90 -21.66 -8.91
C ALA A 260 16.47 -23.04 -9.21
N SER A 261 17.67 -23.15 -9.80
CA SER A 261 18.30 -24.44 -10.10
C SER A 261 18.63 -25.25 -8.84
N GLY A 262 19.00 -24.58 -7.74
CA GLY A 262 19.36 -25.18 -6.46
C GLY A 262 18.17 -25.57 -5.56
N LEU A 263 16.96 -25.13 -5.89
CA LEU A 263 15.75 -25.32 -5.08
C LEU A 263 14.71 -26.19 -5.78
N SER A 264 13.94 -26.96 -5.02
CA SER A 264 12.76 -27.65 -5.54
C SER A 264 11.53 -26.73 -5.54
N THR A 265 10.55 -26.97 -6.42
CA THR A 265 9.25 -26.26 -6.43
C THR A 265 8.56 -26.35 -5.05
N ALA A 266 8.69 -27.48 -4.35
CA ALA A 266 8.10 -27.67 -3.03
C ALA A 266 8.69 -26.73 -1.98
N GLU A 267 10.03 -26.55 -1.95
CA GLU A 267 10.71 -25.63 -1.05
C GLU A 267 10.31 -24.19 -1.32
N ILE A 268 10.25 -23.80 -2.59
CA ILE A 268 9.81 -22.46 -3.01
C ILE A 268 8.39 -22.18 -2.52
N VAL A 269 7.45 -23.07 -2.78
CA VAL A 269 6.04 -22.93 -2.35
C VAL A 269 5.92 -22.93 -0.83
N GLN A 270 6.68 -23.75 -0.12
CA GLN A 270 6.68 -23.77 1.35
C GLN A 270 7.15 -22.43 1.91
N PHE A 271 8.19 -21.84 1.35
CA PHE A 271 8.68 -20.55 1.83
C PHE A 271 7.75 -19.39 1.46
N ILE A 272 7.12 -19.40 0.27
CA ILE A 272 6.05 -18.45 -0.09
C ILE A 272 4.93 -18.49 0.96
N ASN A 273 4.45 -19.68 1.33
CA ASN A 273 3.44 -19.82 2.36
C ASN A 273 3.91 -19.31 3.72
N ARG A 274 5.19 -19.50 4.06
CA ARG A 274 5.78 -18.94 5.30
C ARG A 274 5.81 -17.41 5.28
N LEU A 275 6.19 -16.79 4.17
CA LEU A 275 6.14 -15.33 3.98
C LEU A 275 4.71 -14.79 4.14
N MET A 276 3.73 -15.42 3.51
CA MET A 276 2.33 -15.04 3.64
C MET A 276 1.82 -15.17 5.08
N GLN A 277 2.20 -16.25 5.78
CA GLN A 277 1.86 -16.44 7.18
C GLN A 277 2.52 -15.37 8.08
N THR A 278 3.77 -14.99 7.79
CA THR A 278 4.47 -13.94 8.52
C THR A 278 3.76 -12.60 8.36
N LEU A 279 3.36 -12.22 7.14
CA LEU A 279 2.56 -11.02 6.89
C LEU A 279 1.24 -11.04 7.67
N SER A 280 0.51 -12.16 7.65
CA SER A 280 -0.74 -12.33 8.41
C SER A 280 -0.54 -12.24 9.93
N ASN A 281 0.56 -12.79 10.44
CA ASN A 281 0.90 -12.73 11.87
C ASN A 281 1.19 -11.29 12.32
N LEU A 282 1.84 -10.48 11.47
CA LEU A 282 2.10 -9.07 11.74
C LEU A 282 0.82 -8.24 11.84
N ASP A 283 -0.19 -8.58 11.02
CA ASP A 283 -1.51 -7.96 11.10
C ASP A 283 -2.27 -8.36 12.38
N SER A 284 -1.95 -9.54 12.95
CA SER A 284 -2.60 -10.12 14.13
C SER A 284 -1.89 -9.79 15.46
N ASN A 285 -1.04 -8.75 15.50
CA ASN A 285 -0.29 -8.32 16.69
C ASN A 285 0.63 -9.40 17.33
N VAL A 286 1.11 -10.36 16.55
CA VAL A 286 2.18 -11.28 16.98
C VAL A 286 3.48 -10.48 17.15
N ASN A 287 4.36 -10.96 18.07
CA ASN A 287 5.67 -10.32 18.25
C ASN A 287 6.45 -10.29 16.92
N PRO A 288 6.75 -9.09 16.38
CA PRO A 288 7.35 -8.96 15.05
C PRO A 288 8.71 -9.65 14.93
N ARG A 289 9.54 -9.52 15.98
CA ARG A 289 10.86 -10.15 16.00
C ARG A 289 10.77 -11.66 15.89
N LEU A 290 9.90 -12.29 16.70
CA LEU A 290 9.71 -13.74 16.67
C LEU A 290 9.16 -14.20 15.31
N ALA A 291 8.23 -13.46 14.72
CA ALA A 291 7.68 -13.77 13.40
C ALA A 291 8.78 -13.76 12.32
N MET A 292 9.68 -12.76 12.34
CA MET A 292 10.81 -12.66 11.41
C MET A 292 11.86 -13.74 11.64
N GLU A 293 12.23 -14.01 12.90
CA GLU A 293 13.19 -15.08 13.23
C GLU A 293 12.68 -16.46 12.75
N VAL A 294 11.39 -16.77 12.95
CA VAL A 294 10.78 -18.00 12.46
C VAL A 294 10.77 -18.04 10.92
N MET A 295 10.53 -16.93 10.25
CA MET A 295 10.63 -16.84 8.80
C MET A 295 12.04 -17.17 8.32
N MET A 296 13.06 -16.58 8.93
CA MET A 296 14.49 -16.80 8.57
C MET A 296 14.97 -18.23 8.87
N LEU A 297 14.45 -18.88 9.91
CA LEU A 297 14.74 -20.29 10.20
C LEU A 297 14.18 -21.25 9.12
N ASN A 298 13.12 -20.84 8.43
CA ASN A 298 12.50 -21.64 7.38
C ASN A 298 12.98 -21.27 5.97
N LEU A 299 13.98 -20.39 5.87
CA LEU A 299 14.59 -20.04 4.60
C LEU A 299 15.31 -21.26 4.03
N PRO A 300 14.96 -21.71 2.82
CA PRO A 300 15.64 -22.84 2.20
C PRO A 300 17.15 -22.59 2.07
N ILE A 301 17.92 -23.62 2.31
CA ILE A 301 19.38 -23.62 2.16
C ILE A 301 19.69 -24.39 0.87
N GLU A 302 20.47 -23.80 -0.02
CA GLU A 302 20.90 -24.51 -1.23
C GLU A 302 21.68 -25.77 -0.86
N ALA A 303 21.38 -26.87 -1.56
CA ALA A 303 22.03 -28.15 -1.35
C ALA A 303 23.53 -28.03 -1.70
N GLY A 304 24.38 -27.71 -0.72
CA GLY A 304 25.84 -27.52 -0.87
C GLY A 304 26.47 -26.63 0.21
N GLN A 305 25.69 -26.03 1.09
CA GLN A 305 26.18 -25.13 2.16
C GLN A 305 26.10 -25.75 3.58
N VAL A 306 26.19 -27.07 3.72
CA VAL A 306 26.31 -27.78 5.00
C VAL A 306 27.74 -28.18 5.27
#